data_87277bdef9ff1af56f8ac6372c25bfe2
#
_entry.id   87277bdef9ff1af56f8ac6372c25bfe2
#
_cell.length_a   1.000
_cell.length_b   1.000
_cell.length_c   1.000
_cell.angle_alpha   90.00
_cell.angle_beta   90.00
_cell.angle_gamma   90.00
#
_symmetry.space_group_name_H-M   'P 1'
#
loop_
_entity.id
_entity.type
_entity.pdbx_description
1 polymer ?
#
loop_
_entity_poly.entity_id
_entity_poly.type
_entity_poly.pdbx_seq_one_letter_code
_entity_poly.pdbx_strand_id
1 'polypeptide(L)'
;MALPEYSMNDLLEAGAHFGHQKHRWNPKMESYIFGIRNNIHILDLSQTIPLLHQALSAVRDVTKSGGRILFVGTKRQGQEIIANAANDCAQYYMNHRWYGGTLTNWKTISKTISRLRSIEELLDGEESSGLTKKELLKLNREREKLDTSIGGIKDMGGLPDLIFVLDTVKEQIAIQEATKLNIPIAAVIDSNSNPEGITYPIPGNDDSTKAIALYCDLISKAALDGIAQSQSETADSTSIEKVKKSKKEKISSKAEQAPAEEAPKACLLYTSPSPRDATL
;
A
#
# COMPACT_ATOMS: atom_id res chain seq x y z
N MET A 1 -16.43 0.49 7.21
CA MET A 1 -16.72 -0.88 6.75
C MET A 1 -15.87 -1.84 7.56
N ALA A 2 -16.27 -3.10 7.70
CA ALA A 2 -15.50 -4.11 8.44
C ALA A 2 -14.45 -4.73 7.52
N LEU A 3 -13.34 -5.21 8.09
CA LEU A 3 -12.37 -6.01 7.35
C LEU A 3 -13.06 -7.19 6.65
N PRO A 4 -12.51 -7.69 5.52
CA PRO A 4 -13.11 -8.81 4.81
C PRO A 4 -13.23 -10.03 5.73
N GLU A 5 -14.40 -10.64 5.72
CA GLU A 5 -14.67 -11.87 6.50
C GLU A 5 -14.11 -13.08 5.75
N TYR A 6 -13.47 -13.95 6.48
CA TYR A 6 -12.96 -15.24 6.00
C TYR A 6 -12.98 -16.24 7.14
N SER A 7 -13.15 -17.50 6.79
CA SER A 7 -13.24 -18.61 7.74
C SER A 7 -12.06 -19.56 7.61
N MET A 8 -11.87 -20.38 8.64
CA MET A 8 -10.91 -21.49 8.56
C MET A 8 -11.23 -22.47 7.42
N ASN A 9 -12.53 -22.64 7.13
CA ASN A 9 -12.95 -23.53 6.04
C ASN A 9 -12.52 -22.98 4.67
N ASP A 10 -12.59 -21.68 4.44
CA ASP A 10 -12.14 -21.06 3.18
C ASP A 10 -10.64 -21.27 2.96
N LEU A 11 -9.84 -21.14 4.03
CA LEU A 11 -8.40 -21.44 4.00
C LEU A 11 -8.12 -22.92 3.73
N LEU A 12 -8.91 -23.83 4.32
CA LEU A 12 -8.79 -25.27 4.09
C LEU A 12 -9.16 -25.64 2.64
N GLU A 13 -10.25 -25.10 2.09
CA GLU A 13 -10.70 -25.35 0.72
C GLU A 13 -9.72 -24.77 -0.31
N ALA A 14 -9.11 -23.62 -0.02
CA ALA A 14 -8.05 -23.06 -0.83
C ALA A 14 -6.75 -23.88 -0.77
N GLY A 15 -6.59 -24.76 0.21
CA GLY A 15 -5.38 -25.55 0.43
C GLY A 15 -4.23 -24.76 1.04
N ALA A 16 -4.54 -23.73 1.84
CA ALA A 16 -3.56 -22.86 2.51
C ALA A 16 -2.72 -23.61 3.54
N HIS A 17 -3.21 -24.73 4.06
CA HIS A 17 -2.55 -25.54 5.07
C HIS A 17 -1.43 -26.45 4.53
N PHE A 18 -1.34 -26.64 3.22
CA PHE A 18 -0.28 -27.46 2.61
C PHE A 18 1.01 -26.66 2.52
N GLY A 19 2.08 -27.20 3.06
CA GLY A 19 3.43 -26.71 2.88
C GLY A 19 4.23 -27.57 1.90
N HIS A 20 5.53 -27.38 1.88
CA HIS A 20 6.48 -28.11 1.07
C HIS A 20 6.82 -29.49 1.65
N GLN A 21 7.51 -30.30 0.84
CA GLN A 21 8.01 -31.61 1.25
C GLN A 21 8.99 -31.50 2.41
N LYS A 22 9.00 -32.52 3.30
CA LYS A 22 9.78 -32.58 4.53
C LYS A 22 11.26 -32.22 4.37
N HIS A 23 11.90 -32.56 3.26
CA HIS A 23 13.34 -32.28 3.06
C HIS A 23 13.65 -30.83 2.66
N ARG A 24 12.65 -30.02 2.33
CA ARG A 24 12.80 -28.60 1.90
C ARG A 24 12.45 -27.59 2.97
N TRP A 25 12.14 -28.02 4.17
CA TRP A 25 11.68 -27.12 5.22
C TRP A 25 12.81 -26.26 5.81
N ASN A 26 12.42 -25.12 6.38
CA ASN A 26 13.32 -24.27 7.14
C ASN A 26 13.06 -24.51 8.65
N PRO A 27 14.08 -24.81 9.48
CA PRO A 27 13.91 -24.98 10.93
C PRO A 27 13.24 -23.79 11.63
N LYS A 28 13.42 -22.57 11.13
CA LYS A 28 12.78 -21.36 11.70
C LYS A 28 11.27 -21.33 11.54
N MET A 29 10.71 -22.20 10.69
CA MET A 29 9.27 -22.37 10.50
C MET A 29 8.65 -23.38 11.44
N GLU A 30 9.43 -24.01 12.32
CA GLU A 30 8.94 -25.09 13.22
C GLU A 30 7.71 -24.68 14.04
N SER A 31 7.68 -23.43 14.53
CA SER A 31 6.58 -22.88 15.31
C SER A 31 5.26 -22.75 14.56
N TYR A 32 5.29 -22.70 13.21
CA TYR A 32 4.11 -22.56 12.35
C TYR A 32 3.66 -23.88 11.73
N ILE A 33 4.39 -24.96 11.99
CA ILE A 33 4.10 -26.30 11.44
C ILE A 33 3.27 -27.09 12.44
N PHE A 34 2.07 -27.51 12.05
CA PHE A 34 1.21 -28.37 12.84
C PHE A 34 1.72 -29.84 12.86
N GLY A 35 2.24 -30.33 11.74
CA GLY A 35 2.72 -31.67 11.63
C GLY A 35 3.11 -32.08 10.22
N ILE A 36 3.31 -33.39 10.01
CA ILE A 36 3.69 -33.97 8.70
C ILE A 36 2.68 -35.04 8.31
N ARG A 37 2.16 -34.96 7.09
CA ARG A 37 1.32 -35.99 6.48
C ARG A 37 1.79 -36.30 5.07
N ASN A 38 1.97 -37.54 4.74
CA ASN A 38 2.44 -37.97 3.41
C ASN A 38 3.73 -37.27 2.94
N ASN A 39 4.71 -37.11 3.84
CA ASN A 39 5.97 -36.36 3.59
C ASN A 39 5.81 -34.90 3.24
N ILE A 40 4.65 -34.31 3.49
CA ILE A 40 4.37 -32.86 3.29
C ILE A 40 4.12 -32.25 4.66
N HIS A 41 4.68 -31.07 4.91
CA HIS A 41 4.38 -30.29 6.11
C HIS A 41 2.96 -29.72 6.04
N ILE A 42 2.28 -29.73 7.17
CA ILE A 42 0.97 -29.10 7.34
C ILE A 42 1.16 -27.86 8.21
N LEU A 43 0.75 -26.72 7.71
CA LEU A 43 0.81 -25.45 8.42
C LEU A 43 -0.39 -25.31 9.37
N ASP A 44 -0.17 -24.65 10.51
CA ASP A 44 -1.18 -24.43 11.53
C ASP A 44 -2.06 -23.20 11.18
N LEU A 45 -3.25 -23.48 10.67
CA LEU A 45 -4.22 -22.42 10.32
C LEU A 45 -4.74 -21.65 11.53
N SER A 46 -4.67 -22.22 12.73
CA SER A 46 -5.07 -21.53 13.97
C SER A 46 -4.18 -20.30 14.23
N GLN A 47 -2.92 -20.37 13.83
CA GLN A 47 -1.98 -19.25 13.87
C GLN A 47 -2.10 -18.35 12.63
N THR A 48 -2.41 -18.91 11.46
CA THR A 48 -2.57 -18.16 10.22
C THR A 48 -3.68 -17.12 10.33
N ILE A 49 -4.83 -17.47 10.91
CA ILE A 49 -5.98 -16.55 11.00
C ILE A 49 -5.65 -15.25 11.72
N PRO A 50 -5.13 -15.23 12.96
CA PRO A 50 -4.82 -13.97 13.64
C PRO A 50 -3.69 -13.19 12.98
N LEU A 51 -2.68 -13.85 12.40
CA LEU A 51 -1.59 -13.19 11.70
C LEU A 51 -2.05 -12.57 10.38
N LEU A 52 -2.90 -13.25 9.63
CA LEU A 52 -3.53 -12.70 8.43
C LEU A 52 -4.41 -11.48 8.78
N HIS A 53 -5.18 -11.54 9.87
CA HIS A 53 -5.98 -10.40 10.34
C HIS A 53 -5.10 -9.19 10.68
N GLN A 54 -3.95 -9.39 11.31
CA GLN A 54 -2.98 -8.33 11.58
C GLN A 54 -2.45 -7.72 10.28
N ALA A 55 -2.10 -8.54 9.29
CA ALA A 55 -1.65 -8.09 7.98
C ALA A 55 -2.73 -7.26 7.26
N LEU A 56 -3.99 -7.75 7.25
CA LEU A 56 -5.12 -7.03 6.65
C LEU A 56 -5.40 -5.69 7.34
N SER A 57 -5.28 -5.63 8.67
CA SER A 57 -5.42 -4.39 9.42
C SER A 57 -4.33 -3.38 9.05
N ALA A 58 -3.07 -3.83 8.96
CA ALA A 58 -1.95 -2.97 8.54
C ALA A 58 -2.12 -2.44 7.12
N VAL A 59 -2.57 -3.29 6.18
CA VAL A 59 -2.89 -2.91 4.79
C VAL A 59 -3.95 -1.81 4.77
N ARG A 60 -5.06 -2.01 5.48
CA ARG A 60 -6.15 -1.03 5.59
C ARG A 60 -5.65 0.31 6.17
N ASP A 61 -4.86 0.26 7.24
CA ASP A 61 -4.39 1.47 7.92
C ASP A 61 -3.42 2.27 7.04
N VAL A 62 -2.58 1.60 6.25
CA VAL A 62 -1.70 2.23 5.26
C VAL A 62 -2.52 2.90 4.16
N THR A 63 -3.51 2.21 3.58
CA THR A 63 -4.34 2.79 2.52
C THR A 63 -5.27 3.89 3.03
N LYS A 64 -5.74 3.79 4.27
CA LYS A 64 -6.51 4.85 4.95
C LYS A 64 -5.70 6.15 5.07
N SER A 65 -4.41 6.06 5.33
CA SER A 65 -3.51 7.23 5.36
C SER A 65 -3.10 7.74 3.97
N GLY A 66 -3.61 7.14 2.89
CA GLY A 66 -3.22 7.46 1.52
C GLY A 66 -1.88 6.87 1.09
N GLY A 67 -1.38 5.89 1.85
CA GLY A 67 -0.15 5.17 1.55
C GLY A 67 -0.29 4.23 0.35
N ARG A 68 0.85 3.81 -0.19
CA ARG A 68 0.98 2.97 -1.38
C ARG A 68 1.38 1.56 -1.01
N ILE A 69 0.73 0.59 -1.63
CA ILE A 69 1.06 -0.82 -1.46
C ILE A 69 1.68 -1.36 -2.74
N LEU A 70 2.78 -2.06 -2.61
CA LEU A 70 3.42 -2.76 -3.72
C LEU A 70 3.21 -4.27 -3.57
N PHE A 71 2.48 -4.86 -4.49
CA PHE A 71 2.29 -6.31 -4.60
C PHE A 71 3.46 -6.93 -5.35
N VAL A 72 4.12 -7.90 -4.76
CA VAL A 72 5.30 -8.55 -5.33
C VAL A 72 5.11 -10.06 -5.40
N GLY A 73 5.23 -10.62 -6.59
CA GLY A 73 5.20 -12.06 -6.77
C GLY A 73 5.47 -12.46 -8.20
N THR A 74 6.67 -12.96 -8.42
CA THR A 74 7.14 -13.39 -9.75
C THR A 74 6.88 -14.87 -10.01
N LYS A 75 6.16 -15.55 -9.11
CA LYS A 75 5.79 -16.96 -9.25
C LYS A 75 4.75 -17.10 -10.36
N ARG A 76 4.99 -18.01 -11.31
CA ARG A 76 4.16 -18.17 -12.50
C ARG A 76 2.67 -18.37 -12.19
N GLN A 77 2.37 -19.08 -11.09
CA GLN A 77 1.00 -19.34 -10.64
C GLN A 77 0.28 -18.08 -10.13
N GLY A 78 1.04 -17.06 -9.66
CA GLY A 78 0.50 -15.84 -9.05
C GLY A 78 0.58 -14.60 -9.94
N GLN A 79 1.28 -14.64 -11.07
CA GLN A 79 1.57 -13.44 -11.88
C GLN A 79 0.32 -12.66 -12.29
N GLU A 80 -0.68 -13.35 -12.84
CA GLU A 80 -1.93 -12.72 -13.28
C GLU A 80 -2.82 -12.34 -12.10
N ILE A 81 -2.86 -13.20 -11.07
CA ILE A 81 -3.68 -12.98 -9.88
C ILE A 81 -3.23 -11.72 -9.14
N ILE A 82 -1.93 -11.54 -8.96
CA ILE A 82 -1.34 -10.36 -8.32
C ILE A 82 -1.62 -9.09 -9.11
N ALA A 83 -1.44 -9.14 -10.44
CA ALA A 83 -1.71 -7.98 -11.29
C ALA A 83 -3.19 -7.56 -11.22
N ASN A 84 -4.11 -8.52 -11.30
CA ASN A 84 -5.54 -8.25 -11.19
C ASN A 84 -5.89 -7.67 -9.81
N ALA A 85 -5.45 -8.29 -8.72
CA ALA A 85 -5.72 -7.82 -7.37
C ALA A 85 -5.18 -6.40 -7.09
N ALA A 86 -3.99 -6.09 -7.59
CA ALA A 86 -3.43 -4.74 -7.48
C ALA A 86 -4.21 -3.71 -8.30
N ASN A 87 -4.62 -4.06 -9.53
CA ASN A 87 -5.44 -3.19 -10.37
C ASN A 87 -6.83 -2.95 -9.75
N ASP A 88 -7.46 -3.98 -9.18
CA ASP A 88 -8.77 -3.88 -8.54
C ASP A 88 -8.78 -2.88 -7.38
N CYS A 89 -7.68 -2.77 -6.63
CA CYS A 89 -7.54 -1.81 -5.53
C CYS A 89 -6.73 -0.55 -5.88
N ALA A 90 -6.46 -0.31 -7.16
CA ALA A 90 -5.68 0.84 -7.66
C ALA A 90 -4.31 0.97 -6.95
N GLN A 91 -3.66 -0.16 -6.71
CA GLN A 91 -2.33 -0.26 -6.14
C GLN A 91 -1.30 -0.77 -7.17
N TYR A 92 -0.05 -0.92 -6.77
CA TYR A 92 1.07 -1.18 -7.65
C TYR A 92 1.53 -2.63 -7.56
N TYR A 93 2.12 -3.17 -8.63
CA TYR A 93 2.58 -4.55 -8.64
C TYR A 93 3.87 -4.76 -9.42
N MET A 94 4.61 -5.83 -9.05
CA MET A 94 5.69 -6.42 -9.82
C MET A 94 5.50 -7.93 -9.88
N ASN A 95 5.10 -8.42 -11.06
CA ASN A 95 4.68 -9.81 -11.25
C ASN A 95 5.59 -10.65 -12.16
N HIS A 96 6.55 -10.06 -12.87
CA HIS A 96 7.42 -10.81 -13.78
C HIS A 96 8.82 -11.04 -13.19
N ARG A 97 9.54 -9.99 -12.88
CA ARG A 97 10.90 -10.08 -12.36
C ARG A 97 11.23 -8.90 -11.47
N TRP A 98 11.74 -9.21 -10.28
CA TRP A 98 12.32 -8.17 -9.44
C TRP A 98 13.71 -7.77 -9.94
N TYR A 99 13.93 -6.50 -10.16
CA TYR A 99 15.25 -5.97 -10.48
C TYR A 99 15.97 -5.56 -9.19
N GLY A 100 17.20 -6.04 -8.99
CA GLY A 100 18.01 -5.59 -7.87
C GLY A 100 18.17 -4.05 -7.92
N GLY A 101 17.89 -3.38 -6.81
CA GLY A 101 17.88 -1.94 -6.72
C GLY A 101 16.54 -1.26 -7.02
N THR A 102 15.45 -2.02 -7.18
CA THR A 102 14.13 -1.45 -7.45
C THR A 102 13.70 -0.43 -6.38
N LEU A 103 13.94 -0.71 -5.11
CA LEU A 103 13.66 0.21 -4.02
C LEU A 103 14.88 1.04 -3.63
N THR A 104 16.02 0.40 -3.47
CA THR A 104 17.25 1.06 -2.99
C THR A 104 17.86 2.02 -4.00
N ASN A 105 17.60 1.85 -5.29
CA ASN A 105 18.03 2.72 -6.38
C ASN A 105 16.86 3.27 -7.20
N TRP A 106 15.85 3.78 -6.49
CA TRP A 106 14.63 4.33 -7.10
C TRP A 106 14.90 5.39 -8.17
N LYS A 107 15.96 6.19 -8.01
CA LYS A 107 16.35 7.20 -9.01
C LYS A 107 16.64 6.61 -10.40
N THR A 108 17.24 5.42 -10.47
CA THR A 108 17.49 4.73 -11.73
C THR A 108 16.21 4.13 -12.31
N ILE A 109 15.37 3.53 -11.46
CA ILE A 109 14.07 2.98 -11.86
C ILE A 109 13.16 4.10 -12.40
N SER A 110 13.11 5.24 -11.73
CA SER A 110 12.34 6.42 -12.17
C SER A 110 12.77 6.91 -13.56
N LYS A 111 14.07 6.89 -13.87
CA LYS A 111 14.55 7.19 -15.25
C LYS A 111 14.07 6.17 -16.27
N THR A 112 14.03 4.89 -15.91
CA THR A 112 13.53 3.83 -16.79
C THR A 112 12.02 3.97 -17.01
N ILE A 113 11.25 4.35 -15.97
CA ILE A 113 9.83 4.70 -16.10
C ILE A 113 9.63 5.90 -17.02
N SER A 114 10.42 6.96 -16.86
CA SER A 114 10.37 8.13 -17.76
C SER A 114 10.68 7.73 -19.21
N ARG A 115 11.62 6.82 -19.44
CA ARG A 115 11.91 6.29 -20.77
C ARG A 115 10.72 5.52 -21.36
N LEU A 116 10.04 4.69 -20.54
CA LEU A 116 8.83 3.99 -20.97
C LEU A 116 7.74 4.98 -21.41
N ARG A 117 7.47 6.00 -20.60
CA ARG A 117 6.49 7.05 -20.93
C ARG A 117 6.84 7.81 -22.21
N SER A 118 8.12 8.17 -22.39
CA SER A 118 8.58 8.83 -23.61
C SER A 118 8.39 7.96 -24.86
N ILE A 119 8.57 6.64 -24.74
CA ILE A 119 8.32 5.71 -25.85
C ILE A 119 6.81 5.61 -26.14
N GLU A 120 5.97 5.55 -25.12
CA GLU A 120 4.50 5.57 -25.27
C GLU A 120 4.04 6.84 -25.96
N GLU A 121 4.49 8.02 -25.51
CA GLU A 121 4.17 9.32 -26.12
C GLU A 121 4.61 9.40 -27.59
N LEU A 122 5.81 8.88 -27.93
CA LEU A 122 6.31 8.84 -29.31
C LEU A 122 5.50 7.90 -30.22
N LEU A 123 5.00 6.78 -29.66
CA LEU A 123 4.21 5.82 -30.42
C LEU A 123 2.76 6.28 -30.65
N ASP A 124 2.19 6.98 -29.67
CA ASP A 124 0.81 7.50 -29.72
C ASP A 124 0.71 8.86 -30.40
N GLY A 125 1.84 9.60 -30.56
CA GLY A 125 1.90 10.92 -31.16
C GLY A 125 2.00 10.90 -32.70
N GLU A 126 1.77 12.08 -33.32
CA GLU A 126 1.92 12.31 -34.78
C GLU A 126 3.38 12.09 -35.27
N GLU A 127 4.35 12.17 -34.37
CA GLU A 127 5.77 11.94 -34.64
C GLU A 127 6.06 10.49 -35.10
N SER A 128 5.17 9.55 -34.78
CA SER A 128 5.25 8.16 -35.22
C SER A 128 5.22 8.06 -36.79
N SER A 129 4.58 9.00 -37.48
CA SER A 129 4.49 9.04 -38.95
C SER A 129 5.81 9.33 -39.66
N GLY A 130 6.78 9.94 -38.94
CA GLY A 130 8.13 10.23 -39.48
C GLY A 130 9.14 9.10 -39.31
N LEU A 131 8.81 8.05 -38.55
CA LEU A 131 9.71 6.94 -38.24
C LEU A 131 9.65 5.84 -39.30
N THR A 132 10.78 5.20 -39.54
CA THR A 132 10.82 4.02 -40.42
C THR A 132 10.14 2.81 -39.75
N LYS A 133 9.58 1.88 -40.55
CA LYS A 133 8.96 0.64 -40.03
C LYS A 133 9.89 -0.16 -39.12
N LYS A 134 11.20 -0.12 -39.36
CA LYS A 134 12.21 -0.82 -38.57
C LYS A 134 12.38 -0.15 -37.17
N GLU A 135 12.36 1.17 -37.13
CA GLU A 135 12.44 1.93 -35.88
C GLU A 135 11.19 1.74 -35.04
N LEU A 136 10.01 1.82 -35.63
CA LEU A 136 8.73 1.53 -34.95
C LEU A 136 8.72 0.13 -34.32
N LEU A 137 9.18 -0.89 -35.07
CA LEU A 137 9.27 -2.25 -34.55
C LEU A 137 10.23 -2.36 -33.35
N LYS A 138 11.37 -1.64 -33.42
CA LYS A 138 12.35 -1.62 -32.33
C LYS A 138 11.78 -0.95 -31.08
N LEU A 139 11.12 0.20 -31.22
CA LEU A 139 10.48 0.92 -30.13
C LEU A 139 9.33 0.12 -29.50
N ASN A 140 8.49 -0.53 -30.29
CA ASN A 140 7.43 -1.40 -29.78
C ASN A 140 7.99 -2.56 -28.94
N ARG A 141 9.05 -3.22 -29.39
CA ARG A 141 9.71 -4.29 -28.62
C ARG A 141 10.33 -3.77 -27.32
N GLU A 142 10.92 -2.57 -27.35
CA GLU A 142 11.47 -1.92 -26.15
C GLU A 142 10.34 -1.58 -25.19
N ARG A 143 9.23 -1.01 -25.66
CA ARG A 143 8.03 -0.71 -24.86
C ARG A 143 7.48 -1.98 -24.17
N GLU A 144 7.22 -3.04 -24.97
CA GLU A 144 6.69 -4.31 -24.44
C GLU A 144 7.59 -4.91 -23.36
N LYS A 145 8.91 -4.86 -23.57
CA LYS A 145 9.89 -5.36 -22.59
C LYS A 145 9.89 -4.53 -21.30
N LEU A 146 9.79 -3.22 -21.40
CA LEU A 146 9.76 -2.33 -20.24
C LEU A 146 8.41 -2.43 -19.52
N ASP A 147 7.32 -2.44 -20.26
CA ASP A 147 5.96 -2.57 -19.71
C ASP A 147 5.78 -3.89 -18.94
N THR A 148 6.20 -5.01 -19.51
CA THR A 148 6.21 -6.30 -18.81
C THR A 148 7.02 -6.27 -17.52
N SER A 149 8.09 -5.48 -17.47
CA SER A 149 9.01 -5.47 -16.33
C SER A 149 8.61 -4.50 -15.22
N ILE A 150 8.21 -3.28 -15.59
CA ILE A 150 7.99 -2.16 -14.67
C ILE A 150 6.64 -1.45 -14.88
N GLY A 151 5.79 -1.95 -15.77
CA GLY A 151 4.49 -1.36 -16.07
C GLY A 151 3.63 -1.20 -14.82
N GLY A 152 3.62 -2.20 -13.93
CA GLY A 152 2.83 -2.15 -12.70
C GLY A 152 3.28 -1.13 -11.65
N ILE A 153 4.48 -0.54 -11.79
CA ILE A 153 4.97 0.54 -10.89
C ILE A 153 5.07 1.90 -11.59
N LYS A 154 4.60 1.99 -12.83
CA LYS A 154 4.70 3.18 -13.67
C LYS A 154 4.15 4.44 -13.00
N ASP A 155 3.03 4.32 -12.29
CA ASP A 155 2.32 5.45 -11.67
C ASP A 155 2.58 5.58 -10.16
N MET A 156 3.48 4.77 -9.59
CA MET A 156 3.75 4.77 -8.14
C MET A 156 4.38 6.09 -7.65
N GLY A 157 5.19 6.76 -8.47
CA GLY A 157 5.74 8.09 -8.19
C GLY A 157 6.77 8.17 -7.05
N GLY A 158 6.96 7.11 -6.26
CA GLY A 158 7.89 7.07 -5.11
C GLY A 158 8.00 5.67 -4.53
N LEU A 159 8.61 5.56 -3.35
CA LEU A 159 8.69 4.30 -2.62
C LEU A 159 7.32 3.90 -2.06
N PRO A 160 7.02 2.61 -1.94
CA PRO A 160 5.81 2.13 -1.29
C PRO A 160 5.92 2.24 0.24
N ASP A 161 4.76 2.37 0.90
CA ASP A 161 4.66 2.43 2.36
C ASP A 161 4.49 1.04 2.98
N LEU A 162 4.05 0.05 2.19
CA LEU A 162 3.97 -1.36 2.56
C LEU A 162 4.20 -2.24 1.33
N ILE A 163 4.86 -3.39 1.54
CA ILE A 163 5.07 -4.38 0.48
C ILE A 163 4.34 -5.66 0.87
N PHE A 164 3.55 -6.19 -0.07
CA PHE A 164 2.96 -7.52 0.04
C PHE A 164 3.74 -8.49 -0.84
N VAL A 165 4.32 -9.54 -0.25
CA VAL A 165 5.15 -10.53 -0.93
C VAL A 165 4.49 -11.89 -0.90
N LEU A 166 4.38 -12.54 -2.06
CA LEU A 166 3.73 -13.84 -2.17
C LEU A 166 4.67 -15.02 -1.85
N ASP A 167 5.91 -14.97 -2.30
CA ASP A 167 6.92 -16.03 -2.10
C ASP A 167 8.21 -15.40 -1.58
N THR A 168 8.56 -15.68 -0.33
CA THR A 168 9.73 -15.08 0.32
C THR A 168 11.05 -15.67 -0.14
N VAL A 169 11.06 -16.91 -0.64
CA VAL A 169 12.28 -17.57 -1.13
C VAL A 169 12.66 -16.99 -2.47
N LYS A 170 11.71 -16.78 -3.34
CA LYS A 170 11.94 -16.25 -4.69
C LYS A 170 12.21 -14.75 -4.67
N GLU A 171 11.50 -14.02 -3.81
CA GLU A 171 11.59 -12.55 -3.70
C GLU A 171 12.52 -12.08 -2.58
N GLN A 172 13.54 -12.90 -2.24
CA GLN A 172 14.49 -12.58 -1.18
C GLN A 172 15.16 -11.20 -1.35
N ILE A 173 15.45 -10.81 -2.60
CA ILE A 173 16.07 -9.51 -2.90
C ILE A 173 15.11 -8.37 -2.55
N ALA A 174 13.82 -8.50 -2.86
CA ALA A 174 12.80 -7.52 -2.52
C ALA A 174 12.68 -7.33 -1.00
N ILE A 175 12.68 -8.43 -0.25
CA ILE A 175 12.63 -8.43 1.21
C ILE A 175 13.86 -7.73 1.79
N GLN A 176 15.08 -8.04 1.30
CA GLN A 176 16.32 -7.41 1.75
C GLN A 176 16.32 -5.90 1.48
N GLU A 177 15.86 -5.47 0.32
CA GLU A 177 15.77 -4.05 -0.02
C GLU A 177 14.75 -3.32 0.85
N ALA A 178 13.58 -3.92 1.07
CA ALA A 178 12.54 -3.35 1.93
C ALA A 178 12.99 -3.23 3.38
N THR A 179 13.62 -4.28 3.92
CA THR A 179 14.18 -4.28 5.27
C THR A 179 15.26 -3.20 5.42
N LYS A 180 16.14 -3.03 4.41
CA LYS A 180 17.16 -1.98 4.41
C LYS A 180 16.58 -0.56 4.46
N LEU A 181 15.41 -0.37 3.88
CA LEU A 181 14.69 0.91 3.84
C LEU A 181 13.67 1.05 4.97
N ASN A 182 13.57 0.07 5.87
CA ASN A 182 12.57 0.00 6.95
C ASN A 182 11.12 0.10 6.44
N ILE A 183 10.85 -0.45 5.26
CA ILE A 183 9.49 -0.55 4.73
C ILE A 183 8.85 -1.82 5.31
N PRO A 184 7.65 -1.74 5.92
CA PRO A 184 6.97 -2.89 6.49
C PRO A 184 6.59 -3.89 5.40
N ILE A 185 6.77 -5.18 5.71
CA ILE A 185 6.58 -6.30 4.80
C ILE A 185 5.47 -7.20 5.33
N ALA A 186 4.41 -7.37 4.56
CA ALA A 186 3.44 -8.44 4.74
C ALA A 186 3.79 -9.56 3.74
N ALA A 187 4.02 -10.77 4.20
CA ALA A 187 4.43 -11.85 3.30
C ALA A 187 3.78 -13.18 3.65
N VAL A 188 3.41 -13.93 2.60
CA VAL A 188 3.03 -15.33 2.73
C VAL A 188 4.31 -16.15 2.96
N ILE A 189 4.33 -16.93 4.03
CA ILE A 189 5.47 -17.77 4.43
C ILE A 189 5.07 -19.24 4.41
N ASP A 190 5.68 -20.00 3.54
CA ASP A 190 5.53 -21.47 3.49
C ASP A 190 6.60 -22.15 4.37
N SER A 191 6.54 -23.45 4.52
CA SER A 191 7.43 -24.25 5.36
C SER A 191 8.92 -24.19 4.96
N ASN A 192 9.26 -23.76 3.74
CA ASN A 192 10.64 -23.54 3.25
C ASN A 192 11.14 -22.10 3.43
N SER A 193 10.29 -21.21 3.90
CA SER A 193 10.55 -19.77 4.01
C SER A 193 11.39 -19.41 5.23
N ASN A 194 12.00 -18.21 5.19
CA ASN A 194 12.61 -17.60 6.37
C ASN A 194 11.72 -16.47 6.87
N PRO A 195 11.15 -16.55 8.09
CA PRO A 195 10.28 -15.50 8.64
C PRO A 195 11.02 -14.24 9.09
N GLU A 196 12.36 -14.26 9.14
CA GLU A 196 13.15 -13.11 9.61
C GLU A 196 13.03 -11.90 8.67
N GLY A 197 12.86 -10.72 9.25
CA GLY A 197 12.72 -9.47 8.50
C GLY A 197 11.32 -9.20 7.96
N ILE A 198 10.35 -10.09 8.22
CA ILE A 198 8.97 -9.92 7.82
C ILE A 198 8.18 -9.32 8.99
N THR A 199 7.51 -8.19 8.75
CA THR A 199 6.75 -7.48 9.79
C THR A 199 5.42 -8.19 10.08
N TYR A 200 4.74 -8.65 9.03
CA TYR A 200 3.44 -9.33 9.10
C TYR A 200 3.53 -10.69 8.38
N PRO A 201 4.01 -11.74 9.07
CA PRO A 201 4.09 -13.06 8.48
C PRO A 201 2.70 -13.69 8.37
N ILE A 202 2.40 -14.29 7.22
CA ILE A 202 1.15 -15.01 6.96
C ILE A 202 1.53 -16.46 6.64
N PRO A 203 1.51 -17.40 7.62
CA PRO A 203 1.81 -18.79 7.36
C PRO A 203 0.79 -19.38 6.39
N GLY A 204 1.27 -19.88 5.25
CA GLY A 204 0.37 -20.40 4.25
C GLY A 204 1.05 -20.90 2.99
N ASN A 205 0.28 -21.58 2.15
CA ASN A 205 0.72 -22.17 0.90
C ASN A 205 0.94 -21.09 -0.18
N ASP A 206 2.12 -21.05 -0.73
CA ASP A 206 2.49 -20.12 -1.82
C ASP A 206 2.49 -20.78 -3.22
N ASP A 207 2.16 -22.08 -3.32
CA ASP A 207 2.12 -22.86 -4.57
C ASP A 207 0.71 -23.00 -5.17
N SER A 208 -0.32 -23.05 -4.32
CA SER A 208 -1.70 -23.24 -4.75
C SER A 208 -2.29 -21.95 -5.34
N THR A 209 -2.73 -22.01 -6.60
CA THR A 209 -3.42 -20.88 -7.26
C THR A 209 -4.65 -20.39 -6.50
N LYS A 210 -5.40 -21.33 -5.85
CA LYS A 210 -6.57 -20.99 -5.03
C LYS A 210 -6.17 -20.25 -3.75
N ALA A 211 -5.10 -20.68 -3.07
CA ALA A 211 -4.60 -20.02 -1.87
C ALA A 211 -4.06 -18.62 -2.21
N ILE A 212 -3.28 -18.51 -3.29
CA ILE A 212 -2.78 -17.23 -3.80
C ILE A 212 -3.94 -16.27 -4.12
N ALA A 213 -4.96 -16.76 -4.83
CA ALA A 213 -6.14 -15.94 -5.16
C ALA A 213 -6.87 -15.46 -3.89
N LEU A 214 -7.02 -16.32 -2.89
CA LEU A 214 -7.65 -15.96 -1.63
C LEU A 214 -6.86 -14.87 -0.89
N TYR A 215 -5.54 -15.00 -0.76
CA TYR A 215 -4.73 -13.97 -0.10
C TYR A 215 -4.78 -12.64 -0.85
N CYS A 216 -4.63 -12.67 -2.17
CA CYS A 216 -4.66 -11.47 -3.00
C CYS A 216 -6.04 -10.77 -2.93
N ASP A 217 -7.13 -11.52 -2.94
CA ASP A 217 -8.50 -11.00 -2.81
C ASP A 217 -8.73 -10.34 -1.44
N LEU A 218 -8.29 -10.99 -0.36
CA LEU A 218 -8.42 -10.44 0.99
C LEU A 218 -7.59 -9.17 1.18
N ILE A 219 -6.36 -9.12 0.68
CA ILE A 219 -5.50 -7.94 0.73
C ILE A 219 -6.09 -6.80 -0.12
N SER A 220 -6.59 -7.10 -1.32
CA SER A 220 -7.23 -6.12 -2.19
C SER A 220 -8.49 -5.52 -1.53
N LYS A 221 -9.35 -6.34 -0.94
CA LYS A 221 -10.54 -5.89 -0.21
C LYS A 221 -10.19 -5.03 0.99
N ALA A 222 -9.15 -5.40 1.77
CA ALA A 222 -8.68 -4.59 2.89
C ALA A 222 -8.13 -3.24 2.43
N ALA A 223 -7.43 -3.19 1.29
CA ALA A 223 -6.96 -1.95 0.69
C ALA A 223 -8.12 -1.04 0.24
N LEU A 224 -9.13 -1.61 -0.41
CA LEU A 224 -10.34 -0.89 -0.82
C LEU A 224 -11.11 -0.32 0.38
N ASP A 225 -11.23 -1.08 1.48
CA ASP A 225 -11.84 -0.61 2.73
C ASP A 225 -11.09 0.60 3.31
N GLY A 226 -9.75 0.57 3.30
CA GLY A 226 -8.94 1.69 3.74
C GLY A 226 -9.15 2.95 2.88
N ILE A 227 -9.17 2.80 1.55
CA ILE A 227 -9.44 3.90 0.61
C ILE A 227 -10.84 4.47 0.84
N ALA A 228 -11.86 3.63 1.02
CA ALA A 228 -13.24 4.07 1.27
C ALA A 228 -13.35 4.86 2.60
N GLN A 229 -12.64 4.43 3.66
CA GLN A 229 -12.58 5.15 4.93
C GLN A 229 -11.89 6.51 4.80
N SER A 230 -10.78 6.59 4.07
CA SER A 230 -10.10 7.86 3.76
C SER A 230 -11.01 8.85 3.05
N GLN A 231 -11.77 8.39 2.06
CA GLN A 231 -12.72 9.23 1.33
C GLN A 231 -13.88 9.72 2.19
N SER A 232 -14.40 8.88 3.10
CA SER A 232 -15.47 9.30 4.02
C SER A 232 -14.98 10.36 5.01
N GLU A 233 -13.79 10.21 5.58
CA GLU A 233 -13.20 11.18 6.51
C GLU A 233 -12.89 12.53 5.83
N THR A 234 -12.45 12.52 4.57
CA THR A 234 -12.24 13.75 3.79
C THR A 234 -13.55 14.44 3.42
N ALA A 235 -14.60 13.70 3.12
CA ALA A 235 -15.94 14.26 2.85
C ALA A 235 -16.53 14.91 4.12
N ASP A 236 -16.39 14.28 5.29
CA ASP A 236 -16.84 14.82 6.56
C ASP A 236 -16.06 16.07 6.97
N SER A 237 -14.74 16.09 6.80
CA SER A 237 -13.91 17.26 7.11
C SER A 237 -14.24 18.46 6.21
N THR A 238 -14.51 18.21 4.93
CA THR A 238 -14.91 19.26 3.97
C THR A 238 -16.30 19.83 4.29
N SER A 239 -17.22 18.99 4.77
CA SER A 239 -18.57 19.43 5.22
C SER A 239 -18.48 20.24 6.52
N ILE A 240 -17.62 19.87 7.46
CA ILE A 240 -17.39 20.61 8.72
C ILE A 240 -16.74 21.98 8.46
N GLU A 241 -15.79 22.08 7.53
CA GLU A 241 -15.20 23.37 7.15
C GLU A 241 -16.20 24.29 6.45
N LYS A 242 -17.06 23.77 5.57
CA LYS A 242 -18.13 24.54 4.94
C LYS A 242 -19.13 25.05 5.99
N VAL A 243 -19.49 24.25 6.98
CA VAL A 243 -20.39 24.65 8.08
C VAL A 243 -19.72 25.68 9.01
N LYS A 244 -18.41 25.57 9.27
CA LYS A 244 -17.66 26.56 10.04
C LYS A 244 -17.50 27.89 9.30
N LYS A 245 -17.25 27.88 7.98
CA LYS A 245 -17.22 29.09 7.15
C LYS A 245 -18.60 29.77 7.09
N SER A 246 -19.67 29.04 6.87
CA SER A 246 -21.02 29.61 6.83
C SER A 246 -21.51 30.16 8.19
N LYS A 247 -21.06 29.56 9.33
CA LYS A 247 -21.29 30.12 10.66
C LYS A 247 -20.50 31.41 10.91
N LYS A 248 -19.24 31.47 10.43
CA LYS A 248 -18.39 32.66 10.58
C LYS A 248 -18.90 33.84 9.75
N GLU A 249 -19.43 33.60 8.56
CA GLU A 249 -20.06 34.62 7.71
C GLU A 249 -21.41 35.09 8.31
N LYS A 250 -22.20 34.21 8.93
CA LYS A 250 -23.46 34.61 9.61
C LYS A 250 -23.21 35.39 10.93
N ILE A 251 -22.08 35.21 11.57
CA ILE A 251 -21.69 35.95 12.77
C ILE A 251 -21.15 37.35 12.38
N SER A 252 -20.41 37.48 11.27
CA SER A 252 -19.93 38.78 10.78
C SER A 252 -21.06 39.65 10.21
N SER A 253 -22.04 39.06 9.52
CA SER A 253 -23.20 39.77 8.99
C SER A 253 -24.21 40.21 10.08
N LYS A 254 -24.18 39.62 11.28
CA LYS A 254 -25.03 39.99 12.42
C LYS A 254 -24.39 41.04 13.32
N ALA A 255 -23.09 41.32 13.16
CA ALA A 255 -22.37 42.40 13.87
C ALA A 255 -22.47 43.74 13.17
N GLU A 256 -22.93 43.78 11.91
CA GLU A 256 -23.07 45.04 11.11
C GLU A 256 -24.48 45.64 11.15
N GLN A 257 -25.44 45.02 11.88
CA GLN A 257 -26.82 45.50 12.01
C GLN A 257 -27.24 45.71 13.47
N ALA A 258 -26.43 46.41 14.28
CA ALA A 258 -26.88 46.96 15.54
C ALA A 258 -27.00 48.49 15.44
N PRO A 259 -28.16 49.09 15.75
CA PRO A 259 -28.34 50.56 15.64
C PRO A 259 -27.55 51.28 16.74
N ALA A 260 -26.97 52.42 16.35
CA ALA A 260 -26.29 53.35 17.23
C ALA A 260 -27.32 53.94 18.22
N GLU A 261 -27.16 53.69 19.49
CA GLU A 261 -27.85 54.39 20.58
C GLU A 261 -26.86 55.27 21.33
N GLU A 262 -27.30 56.49 21.59
CA GLU A 262 -26.56 57.67 22.05
C GLU A 262 -25.86 57.49 23.40
N ALA A 263 -24.70 58.11 23.54
CA ALA A 263 -23.96 58.27 24.78
C ALA A 263 -24.48 59.43 25.63
N PRO A 264 -24.57 59.31 26.96
CA PRO A 264 -24.56 60.49 27.82
C PRO A 264 -23.16 60.82 28.31
N LYS A 265 -22.90 62.16 28.31
CA LYS A 265 -21.69 62.82 28.74
C LYS A 265 -21.48 62.80 30.25
N ALA A 266 -20.22 63.01 30.60
CA ALA A 266 -19.62 63.46 31.87
C ALA A 266 -19.31 62.37 32.90
N CYS A 267 -18.17 62.30 33.54
CA CYS A 267 -17.48 63.37 34.27
C CYS A 267 -15.98 63.03 34.43
N LEU A 268 -15.16 64.03 34.38
CA LEU A 268 -13.74 64.08 34.76
C LEU A 268 -13.54 63.83 36.26
N LEU A 269 -12.47 63.09 36.64
CA LEU A 269 -11.62 63.36 37.79
C LEU A 269 -10.43 62.38 37.75
N TYR A 270 -9.30 62.90 37.27
CA TYR A 270 -8.03 63.19 37.90
C TYR A 270 -7.57 62.16 38.95
N THR A 271 -6.48 61.44 38.70
CA THR A 271 -5.20 61.52 39.38
C THR A 271 -4.20 60.47 38.81
N SER A 272 -3.12 61.00 38.30
CA SER A 272 -1.80 60.35 38.25
C SER A 272 -1.01 60.78 39.51
N PRO A 273 0.25 60.46 39.79
CA PRO A 273 1.09 59.39 39.18
C PRO A 273 1.99 58.69 40.25
N SER A 274 2.87 57.87 39.74
CA SER A 274 4.30 57.80 40.16
C SER A 274 4.79 56.50 40.85
N PRO A 275 6.10 56.33 40.81
CA PRO A 275 6.72 55.08 40.33
C PRO A 275 7.63 54.44 41.40
N ARG A 276 8.51 53.51 40.99
CA ARG A 276 9.60 52.84 41.76
C ARG A 276 9.16 51.51 42.40
N ASP A 277 9.92 50.44 42.33
CA ASP A 277 11.34 50.12 42.15
C ASP A 277 11.39 48.66 41.67
N ALA A 278 12.16 48.26 40.74
CA ALA A 278 13.59 47.95 40.76
C ALA A 278 14.00 46.84 41.77
N THR A 279 14.63 45.81 41.16
CA THR A 279 15.56 44.86 41.77
C THR A 279 14.95 43.70 42.57
N LEU A 280 15.04 42.49 42.12
CA LEU A 280 16.18 41.53 42.15
C LEU A 280 15.92 40.36 41.24
#